data_f7ff4fedc45ab247bea8913380bebb9a
#
_entry.id   f7ff4fedc45ab247bea8913380bebb9a
#
_cell.length_a   1.000
_cell.length_b   1.000
_cell.length_c   1.000
_cell.angle_alpha   90.00
_cell.angle_beta   90.00
_cell.angle_gamma   90.00
#
_symmetry.space_group_name_H-M   'P 1'
#
loop_
_entity.id
_entity.type
_entity.pdbx_description
1 polymer ?
#
loop_
_entity_poly.entity_id
_entity_poly.type
_entity_poly.pdbx_seq_one_letter_code
_entity_poly.pdbx_strand_id
1 'polypeptide(L)'
;MTTTFSYSGRFSKDSVETAVGHPTHAKYDFGTAYPPPETAPLNELVEGLIKGLKREGQDLVYYPDSNGNLALREFTAKKLEADRGFTVDPEDVFICAGSGEANYGLILALTDPGCTVVTERFVYSGTLGQLRNAGCNIVGSPIDDDGLIPEALDELLTSLTAAGNKPRLLYTIPEHQNPTGSTLPTGRRKQIVDICHKHDIPIIEDDCYVDLRFIGDAQESFRAIDQTGMVSHVASYSKLLLPGLRLGYFVASKEVRERAIGF
;
A
#
# COMPACT_ATOMS: atom_id res chain seq x y z
N MET A 1 -13.02 46.09 15.66
CA MET A 1 -13.63 44.93 14.94
C MET A 1 -12.47 44.19 14.27
N THR A 2 -12.12 43.00 14.74
CA THR A 2 -11.12 42.17 14.08
C THR A 2 -11.76 41.53 12.86
N THR A 3 -11.38 41.99 11.69
CA THR A 3 -11.80 41.38 10.41
C THR A 3 -11.14 40.02 10.29
N THR A 4 -11.96 38.96 10.22
CA THR A 4 -11.47 37.60 9.98
C THR A 4 -10.91 37.53 8.55
N PHE A 5 -9.69 36.99 8.41
CA PHE A 5 -9.07 36.81 7.11
C PHE A 5 -9.85 35.77 6.28
N SER A 6 -10.09 36.10 5.00
CA SER A 6 -10.80 35.18 4.07
C SER A 6 -9.82 34.41 3.18
N TYR A 7 -9.97 33.09 3.14
CA TYR A 7 -9.26 32.20 2.22
C TYR A 7 -9.99 31.98 0.90
N SER A 8 -11.12 32.66 0.67
CA SER A 8 -11.87 32.55 -0.60
C SER A 8 -10.98 32.83 -1.80
N GLY A 9 -10.97 31.91 -2.77
CA GLY A 9 -10.16 32.01 -4.00
C GLY A 9 -8.66 31.71 -3.80
N ARG A 10 -8.24 31.22 -2.63
CA ARG A 10 -6.82 30.88 -2.32
C ARG A 10 -6.54 29.40 -2.20
N PHE A 11 -7.57 28.56 -2.21
CA PHE A 11 -7.40 27.11 -2.19
C PHE A 11 -6.94 26.59 -3.56
N SER A 12 -6.18 25.49 -3.56
CA SER A 12 -5.88 24.74 -4.78
C SER A 12 -7.18 24.27 -5.44
N LYS A 13 -7.19 24.20 -6.78
CA LYS A 13 -8.33 23.69 -7.54
C LYS A 13 -8.70 22.24 -7.19
N ASP A 14 -7.69 21.47 -6.75
CA ASP A 14 -7.82 20.06 -6.41
C ASP A 14 -8.04 19.83 -4.91
N SER A 15 -8.07 20.89 -4.09
CA SER A 15 -8.38 20.79 -2.68
C SER A 15 -9.86 20.51 -2.46
N VAL A 16 -10.16 19.46 -1.69
CA VAL A 16 -11.53 19.07 -1.34
C VAL A 16 -11.78 19.42 0.12
N GLU A 17 -12.89 20.09 0.39
CA GLU A 17 -13.33 20.30 1.77
C GLU A 17 -13.74 18.95 2.38
N THR A 18 -13.05 18.55 3.42
CA THR A 18 -13.34 17.31 4.13
C THR A 18 -13.93 17.64 5.50
N ALA A 19 -15.06 17.06 5.81
CA ALA A 19 -15.63 17.18 7.14
C ALA A 19 -14.69 16.53 8.18
N VAL A 20 -14.21 17.32 9.12
CA VAL A 20 -13.42 16.86 10.25
C VAL A 20 -14.39 16.47 11.37
N GLY A 21 -14.44 15.19 11.71
CA GLY A 21 -15.28 14.67 12.78
C GLY A 21 -14.60 13.54 13.53
N HIS A 22 -15.04 13.29 14.76
CA HIS A 22 -14.64 12.07 15.47
C HIS A 22 -15.41 10.90 14.88
N PRO A 23 -14.76 9.74 14.64
CA PRO A 23 -15.45 8.56 14.19
C PRO A 23 -16.48 8.15 15.24
N THR A 24 -17.76 8.09 14.83
CA THR A 24 -18.82 7.54 15.64
C THR A 24 -19.03 6.09 15.22
N HIS A 25 -18.85 5.16 16.16
CA HIS A 25 -19.08 3.75 15.88
C HIS A 25 -20.56 3.44 15.95
N ALA A 26 -21.14 2.99 14.85
CA ALA A 26 -22.50 2.47 14.84
C ALA A 26 -22.55 1.08 15.51
N LYS A 27 -23.72 0.67 16.02
CA LYS A 27 -23.90 -0.70 16.55
C LYS A 27 -23.54 -1.78 15.52
N TYR A 28 -23.80 -1.51 14.25
CA TYR A 28 -23.42 -2.34 13.10
C TYR A 28 -22.64 -1.44 12.15
N ASP A 29 -21.31 -1.43 12.31
CA ASP A 29 -20.41 -0.62 11.50
C ASP A 29 -19.75 -1.50 10.43
N PHE A 30 -20.15 -1.30 9.19
CA PHE A 30 -19.57 -1.96 8.01
C PHE A 30 -18.66 -1.02 7.19
N GLY A 31 -18.28 0.12 7.76
CA GLY A 31 -17.46 1.12 7.07
C GLY A 31 -15.97 0.76 7.10
N THR A 32 -15.30 1.09 8.19
CA THR A 32 -13.86 0.84 8.31
C THR A 32 -13.58 -0.50 8.99
N ALA A 33 -12.68 -1.28 8.43
CA ALA A 33 -12.22 -2.54 9.05
C ALA A 33 -11.30 -2.23 10.24
N TYR A 34 -11.87 -2.22 11.45
CA TYR A 34 -11.13 -2.10 12.71
C TYR A 34 -10.89 -3.48 13.33
N PRO A 35 -9.72 -3.73 13.94
CA PRO A 35 -9.56 -4.86 14.86
C PRO A 35 -10.52 -4.72 16.03
N PRO A 36 -11.04 -5.82 16.60
CA PRO A 36 -11.86 -5.77 17.81
C PRO A 36 -11.06 -5.13 18.95
N PRO A 37 -11.62 -4.12 19.67
CA PRO A 37 -10.89 -3.39 20.72
C PRO A 37 -10.31 -4.30 21.81
N GLU A 38 -11.03 -5.38 22.14
CA GLU A 38 -10.63 -6.37 23.14
C GLU A 38 -9.42 -7.21 22.75
N THR A 39 -9.04 -7.23 21.47
CA THR A 39 -7.86 -7.95 20.97
C THR A 39 -6.59 -7.10 21.00
N ALA A 40 -6.69 -5.83 21.40
CA ALA A 40 -5.53 -4.93 21.43
C ALA A 40 -4.49 -5.40 22.48
N PRO A 41 -3.25 -5.73 22.11
CA PRO A 41 -2.22 -6.24 23.01
C PRO A 41 -1.54 -5.09 23.79
N LEU A 42 -2.33 -4.36 24.59
CA LEU A 42 -1.87 -3.11 25.22
C LEU A 42 -0.74 -3.33 26.23
N ASN A 43 -0.78 -4.42 26.99
CA ASN A 43 0.28 -4.72 27.97
C ASN A 43 1.60 -5.03 27.28
N GLU A 44 1.57 -5.85 26.23
CA GLU A 44 2.73 -6.21 25.42
C GLU A 44 3.32 -4.99 24.72
N LEU A 45 2.47 -4.07 24.26
CA LEU A 45 2.90 -2.81 23.67
C LEU A 45 3.60 -1.89 24.69
N VAL A 46 3.06 -1.80 25.92
CA VAL A 46 3.68 -1.02 27.00
C VAL A 46 5.05 -1.60 27.36
N GLU A 47 5.14 -2.93 27.51
CA GLU A 47 6.42 -3.60 27.76
C GLU A 47 7.42 -3.39 26.62
N GLY A 48 6.95 -3.52 25.39
CA GLY A 48 7.74 -3.28 24.18
C GLY A 48 8.27 -1.86 24.12
N LEU A 49 7.42 -0.85 24.43
CA LEU A 49 7.80 0.55 24.49
C LEU A 49 8.90 0.78 25.54
N ILE A 50 8.74 0.25 26.77
CA ILE A 50 9.72 0.39 27.84
C ILE A 50 11.07 -0.24 27.41
N LYS A 51 11.04 -1.42 26.80
CA LYS A 51 12.26 -2.08 26.30
C LYS A 51 12.92 -1.27 25.18
N GLY A 52 12.12 -0.75 24.24
CA GLY A 52 12.60 0.12 23.16
C GLY A 52 13.29 1.39 23.69
N LEU A 53 12.61 2.14 24.57
CA LEU A 53 13.17 3.36 25.17
C LEU A 53 14.48 3.09 25.93
N LYS A 54 14.58 1.95 26.63
CA LYS A 54 15.82 1.57 27.33
C LYS A 54 16.94 1.18 26.37
N ARG A 55 16.62 0.58 25.23
CA ARG A 55 17.60 0.18 24.21
C ARG A 55 18.15 1.38 23.47
N GLU A 56 17.27 2.24 22.98
CA GLU A 56 17.64 3.41 22.20
C GLU A 56 18.28 4.52 23.09
N GLY A 57 17.81 4.65 24.33
CA GLY A 57 18.39 5.56 25.32
C GLY A 57 18.46 7.00 24.82
N GLN A 58 19.68 7.58 24.92
CA GLN A 58 19.93 8.98 24.53
C GLN A 58 19.96 9.18 23.01
N ASP A 59 20.09 8.13 22.21
CA ASP A 59 20.11 8.24 20.74
C ASP A 59 18.77 8.72 20.18
N LEU A 60 17.69 8.62 20.97
CA LEU A 60 16.39 9.20 20.64
C LEU A 60 16.37 10.73 20.47
N VAL A 61 17.43 11.44 20.85
CA VAL A 61 17.57 12.89 20.58
C VAL A 61 17.93 13.19 19.12
N TYR A 62 18.41 12.19 18.38
CA TYR A 62 18.78 12.32 16.98
C TYR A 62 17.63 11.86 16.06
N TYR A 63 17.59 12.42 14.85
CA TYR A 63 16.68 11.91 13.84
C TYR A 63 17.11 10.48 13.45
N PRO A 64 16.15 9.55 13.29
CA PRO A 64 16.45 8.18 12.89
C PRO A 64 16.94 8.11 11.43
N ASP A 65 17.43 6.92 11.04
CA ASP A 65 17.63 6.55 9.65
C ASP A 65 16.33 6.79 8.85
N SER A 66 16.44 7.34 7.65
CA SER A 66 15.30 7.60 6.77
C SER A 66 14.52 6.32 6.39
N ASN A 67 15.19 5.16 6.37
CA ASN A 67 14.51 3.87 6.17
C ASN A 67 13.75 3.39 7.41
N GLY A 68 13.88 4.05 8.55
CA GLY A 68 13.28 3.68 9.82
C GLY A 68 14.19 2.80 10.70
N ASN A 69 13.71 2.44 11.87
CA ASN A 69 14.47 1.69 12.89
C ASN A 69 14.97 0.34 12.36
N LEU A 70 16.29 0.10 12.46
CA LEU A 70 16.94 -1.11 11.90
C LEU A 70 16.36 -2.41 12.49
N ALA A 71 16.13 -2.47 13.80
CA ALA A 71 15.60 -3.70 14.42
C ALA A 71 14.19 -4.04 13.90
N LEU A 72 13.38 -3.03 13.56
CA LEU A 72 12.07 -3.25 12.95
C LEU A 72 12.20 -3.67 11.48
N ARG A 73 13.17 -3.12 10.73
CA ARG A 73 13.45 -3.53 9.35
C ARG A 73 13.92 -5.00 9.30
N GLU A 74 14.83 -5.40 10.21
CA GLU A 74 15.28 -6.79 10.36
C GLU A 74 14.15 -7.74 10.72
N PHE A 75 13.27 -7.34 11.65
CA PHE A 75 12.08 -8.11 11.98
C PHE A 75 11.15 -8.26 10.76
N THR A 76 10.92 -7.17 10.04
CA THR A 76 10.07 -7.16 8.83
C THR A 76 10.63 -8.05 7.73
N ALA A 77 11.95 -8.01 7.51
CA ALA A 77 12.61 -8.87 6.53
C ALA A 77 12.44 -10.36 6.87
N LYS A 78 12.63 -10.75 8.14
CA LYS A 78 12.39 -12.13 8.61
C LYS A 78 10.92 -12.54 8.48
N LYS A 79 9.99 -11.63 8.79
CA LYS A 79 8.55 -11.88 8.62
C LYS A 79 8.21 -12.14 7.14
N LEU A 80 8.74 -11.34 6.23
CA LEU A 80 8.51 -11.50 4.79
C LEU A 80 9.05 -12.84 4.26
N GLU A 81 10.24 -13.25 4.70
CA GLU A 81 10.80 -14.55 4.34
C GLU A 81 9.91 -15.70 4.84
N ALA A 82 9.48 -15.64 6.10
CA ALA A 82 8.67 -16.70 6.72
C ALA A 82 7.25 -16.76 6.18
N ASP A 83 6.59 -15.62 5.99
CA ASP A 83 5.16 -15.55 5.73
C ASP A 83 4.83 -15.35 4.25
N ARG A 84 5.76 -14.76 3.47
CA ARG A 84 5.53 -14.39 2.07
C ARG A 84 6.47 -15.09 1.09
N GLY A 85 7.47 -15.83 1.58
CA GLY A 85 8.33 -16.67 0.77
C GLY A 85 9.36 -15.94 -0.09
N PHE A 86 9.69 -14.68 0.24
CA PHE A 86 10.79 -13.97 -0.42
C PHE A 86 11.74 -13.31 0.59
N THR A 87 13.02 -13.41 0.29
CA THR A 87 14.09 -12.81 1.11
C THR A 87 14.33 -11.37 0.65
N VAL A 88 14.54 -10.48 1.60
CA VAL A 88 14.86 -9.06 1.37
C VAL A 88 15.95 -8.62 2.32
N ASP A 89 16.89 -7.79 1.86
CA ASP A 89 17.83 -7.14 2.75
C ASP A 89 17.07 -6.13 3.64
N PRO A 90 17.31 -6.09 4.97
CA PRO A 90 16.75 -5.06 5.83
C PRO A 90 16.98 -3.63 5.33
N GLU A 91 18.05 -3.38 4.58
CA GLU A 91 18.30 -2.08 3.94
C GLU A 91 17.31 -1.76 2.81
N ASP A 92 16.63 -2.76 2.26
CA ASP A 92 15.60 -2.58 1.23
C ASP A 92 14.18 -2.45 1.80
N VAL A 93 14.02 -2.59 3.12
CA VAL A 93 12.76 -2.36 3.83
C VAL A 93 12.68 -0.90 4.26
N PHE A 94 11.62 -0.21 3.87
CA PHE A 94 11.31 1.14 4.33
C PHE A 94 10.11 1.13 5.27
N ILE A 95 10.28 1.64 6.49
CA ILE A 95 9.21 1.78 7.49
C ILE A 95 8.53 3.14 7.31
N CYS A 96 7.21 3.15 7.32
CA CYS A 96 6.40 4.35 7.06
C CYS A 96 5.17 4.44 7.98
N ALA A 97 4.49 5.58 7.94
CA ALA A 97 3.31 5.85 8.76
C ALA A 97 2.04 5.16 8.21
N GLY A 98 2.15 3.83 7.98
CA GLY A 98 1.12 2.97 7.42
C GLY A 98 1.23 2.86 5.90
N SER A 99 0.54 1.85 5.32
CA SER A 99 0.57 1.61 3.87
C SER A 99 0.08 2.78 3.02
N GLY A 100 -0.71 3.68 3.60
CA GLY A 100 -1.15 4.88 2.87
C GLY A 100 0.01 5.79 2.48
N GLU A 101 1.00 6.00 3.36
CA GLU A 101 2.21 6.75 3.03
C GLU A 101 3.05 6.00 1.99
N ALA A 102 3.24 4.69 2.18
CA ALA A 102 3.94 3.84 1.22
C ALA A 102 3.35 3.95 -0.19
N ASN A 103 2.03 3.74 -0.31
CA ASN A 103 1.34 3.82 -1.59
C ASN A 103 1.49 5.20 -2.23
N TYR A 104 1.34 6.28 -1.44
CA TYR A 104 1.44 7.63 -1.97
C TYR A 104 2.85 7.97 -2.45
N GLY A 105 3.88 7.63 -1.69
CA GLY A 105 5.28 7.81 -2.10
C GLY A 105 5.61 7.03 -3.39
N LEU A 106 5.18 5.77 -3.49
CA LEU A 106 5.38 4.96 -4.70
C LEU A 106 4.60 5.52 -5.91
N ILE A 107 3.36 5.97 -5.71
CA ILE A 107 2.57 6.62 -6.77
C ILE A 107 3.29 7.86 -7.27
N LEU A 108 3.72 8.76 -6.38
CA LEU A 108 4.44 9.99 -6.77
C LEU A 108 5.78 9.70 -7.45
N ALA A 109 6.49 8.64 -7.03
CA ALA A 109 7.76 8.25 -7.64
C ALA A 109 7.61 7.68 -9.07
N LEU A 110 6.47 7.04 -9.37
CA LEU A 110 6.25 6.31 -10.60
C LEU A 110 5.32 7.00 -11.60
N THR A 111 4.65 8.10 -11.20
CA THR A 111 3.62 8.76 -12.02
C THR A 111 3.89 10.23 -12.19
N ASP A 112 3.37 10.77 -13.28
CA ASP A 112 3.29 12.20 -13.58
C ASP A 112 1.82 12.59 -13.74
N PRO A 113 1.43 13.86 -13.50
CA PRO A 113 0.07 14.34 -13.79
C PRO A 113 -0.32 14.06 -15.25
N GLY A 114 -1.51 13.52 -15.44
CA GLY A 114 -2.04 13.14 -16.76
C GLY A 114 -1.67 11.74 -17.23
N CYS A 115 -0.79 11.01 -16.53
CA CYS A 115 -0.48 9.62 -16.89
C CYS A 115 -1.66 8.68 -16.59
N THR A 116 -1.67 7.53 -17.24
CA THR A 116 -2.67 6.47 -16.99
C THR A 116 -2.14 5.47 -15.98
N VAL A 117 -2.99 5.11 -15.01
CA VAL A 117 -2.75 4.04 -14.02
C VAL A 117 -3.89 3.04 -14.11
N VAL A 118 -3.54 1.75 -14.15
CA VAL A 118 -4.53 0.66 -14.10
C VAL A 118 -4.70 0.18 -12.68
N THR A 119 -5.95 -0.04 -12.28
CA THR A 119 -6.33 -0.66 -10.99
C THR A 119 -7.32 -1.79 -11.24
N GLU A 120 -7.71 -2.51 -10.21
CA GLU A 120 -8.94 -3.30 -10.24
C GLU A 120 -10.15 -2.38 -10.47
N ARG A 121 -11.22 -2.91 -11.09
CA ARG A 121 -12.45 -2.14 -11.36
C ARG A 121 -13.06 -1.53 -10.10
N PHE A 122 -13.01 -2.26 -9.00
CA PHE A 122 -13.33 -1.78 -7.66
C PHE A 122 -12.09 -1.87 -6.80
N VAL A 123 -11.69 -0.78 -6.17
CA VAL A 123 -10.45 -0.70 -5.38
C VAL A 123 -10.64 0.27 -4.21
N TYR A 124 -9.78 0.17 -3.22
CA TYR A 124 -9.83 0.98 -2.03
C TYR A 124 -9.88 2.49 -2.33
N SER A 125 -10.88 3.16 -1.76
CA SER A 125 -11.14 4.58 -2.00
C SER A 125 -9.99 5.50 -1.60
N GLY A 126 -9.19 5.11 -0.59
CA GLY A 126 -8.01 5.87 -0.16
C GLY A 126 -6.97 5.97 -1.26
N THR A 127 -6.64 4.85 -1.92
CA THR A 127 -5.69 4.84 -3.05
C THR A 127 -6.26 5.57 -4.27
N LEU A 128 -7.58 5.44 -4.54
CA LEU A 128 -8.22 6.26 -5.58
C LEU A 128 -8.04 7.76 -5.32
N GLY A 129 -8.16 8.18 -4.06
CA GLY A 129 -7.91 9.58 -3.66
C GLY A 129 -6.46 9.99 -3.93
N GLN A 130 -5.50 9.15 -3.59
CA GLN A 130 -4.07 9.41 -3.83
C GLN A 130 -3.74 9.52 -5.31
N LEU A 131 -4.24 8.60 -6.14
CA LEU A 131 -4.06 8.64 -7.61
C LEU A 131 -4.68 9.91 -8.23
N ARG A 132 -5.85 10.33 -7.76
CA ARG A 132 -6.47 11.59 -8.20
C ARG A 132 -5.63 12.79 -7.79
N ASN A 133 -5.13 12.82 -6.55
CA ASN A 133 -4.26 13.89 -6.06
C ASN A 133 -2.94 13.97 -6.83
N ALA A 134 -2.42 12.82 -7.30
CA ALA A 134 -1.28 12.76 -8.20
C ALA A 134 -1.61 13.17 -9.65
N GLY A 135 -2.88 13.46 -9.95
CA GLY A 135 -3.33 13.88 -11.27
C GLY A 135 -3.44 12.74 -12.29
N CYS A 136 -3.52 11.48 -11.85
CA CYS A 136 -3.54 10.32 -12.73
C CYS A 136 -4.93 10.09 -13.37
N ASN A 137 -4.93 9.59 -14.61
CA ASN A 137 -6.10 9.01 -15.25
C ASN A 137 -6.23 7.55 -14.80
N ILE A 138 -7.29 7.21 -14.07
CA ILE A 138 -7.47 5.89 -13.47
C ILE A 138 -8.36 5.05 -14.38
N VAL A 139 -7.88 3.86 -14.76
CA VAL A 139 -8.62 2.90 -15.59
C VAL A 139 -8.76 1.58 -14.82
N GLY A 140 -10.02 1.14 -14.61
CA GLY A 140 -10.32 -0.11 -13.92
C GLY A 140 -10.28 -1.31 -14.85
N SER A 141 -9.44 -2.31 -14.54
CA SER A 141 -9.45 -3.62 -15.22
C SER A 141 -10.59 -4.49 -14.71
N PRO A 142 -11.22 -5.30 -15.56
CA PRO A 142 -12.26 -6.25 -15.16
C PRO A 142 -11.79 -7.22 -14.08
N ILE A 143 -12.71 -7.58 -13.20
CA ILE A 143 -12.52 -8.56 -12.13
C ILE A 143 -13.70 -9.54 -12.10
N ASP A 144 -13.47 -10.71 -11.53
CA ASP A 144 -14.48 -11.69 -11.15
C ASP A 144 -14.35 -12.07 -9.66
N ASP A 145 -14.95 -13.18 -9.24
CA ASP A 145 -14.91 -13.65 -7.85
C ASP A 145 -13.49 -14.02 -7.37
N ASP A 146 -12.58 -14.31 -8.29
CA ASP A 146 -11.16 -14.59 -8.06
C ASP A 146 -10.25 -13.34 -8.26
N GLY A 147 -10.81 -12.16 -8.42
CA GLY A 147 -10.07 -10.90 -8.59
C GLY A 147 -9.78 -10.55 -10.05
N LEU A 148 -8.60 -9.97 -10.34
CA LEU A 148 -8.22 -9.56 -11.70
C LEU A 148 -8.28 -10.73 -12.70
N ILE A 149 -8.89 -10.45 -13.86
CA ILE A 149 -8.95 -11.39 -14.98
C ILE A 149 -7.73 -11.14 -15.89
N PRO A 150 -6.76 -12.11 -15.97
CA PRO A 150 -5.51 -11.88 -16.69
C PRO A 150 -5.72 -11.54 -18.18
N GLU A 151 -6.61 -12.23 -18.88
CA GLU A 151 -6.87 -12.01 -20.30
C GLU A 151 -7.44 -10.61 -20.56
N ALA A 152 -8.37 -10.17 -19.70
CA ALA A 152 -8.96 -8.85 -19.79
C ALA A 152 -7.95 -7.73 -19.47
N LEU A 153 -7.00 -8.00 -18.55
CA LEU A 153 -5.90 -7.09 -18.28
C LEU A 153 -4.97 -6.96 -19.50
N ASP A 154 -4.57 -8.06 -20.13
CA ASP A 154 -3.70 -8.04 -21.33
C ASP A 154 -4.37 -7.27 -22.50
N GLU A 155 -5.65 -7.51 -22.75
CA GLU A 155 -6.43 -6.76 -23.74
C GLU A 155 -6.49 -5.26 -23.43
N LEU A 156 -6.74 -4.91 -22.17
CA LEU A 156 -6.79 -3.52 -21.71
C LEU A 156 -5.46 -2.82 -21.92
N LEU A 157 -4.35 -3.43 -21.46
CA LEU A 157 -3.01 -2.87 -21.59
C LEU A 157 -2.61 -2.69 -23.08
N THR A 158 -2.94 -3.67 -23.92
CA THR A 158 -2.75 -3.60 -25.37
C THR A 158 -3.51 -2.42 -25.98
N SER A 159 -4.80 -2.29 -25.65
CA SER A 159 -5.66 -1.22 -26.15
C SER A 159 -5.20 0.17 -25.73
N LEU A 160 -4.87 0.34 -24.45
CA LEU A 160 -4.36 1.60 -23.92
C LEU A 160 -3.04 2.00 -24.57
N THR A 161 -2.14 1.04 -24.76
CA THR A 161 -0.85 1.30 -25.41
C THR A 161 -1.03 1.69 -26.87
N ALA A 162 -1.90 1.00 -27.62
CA ALA A 162 -2.23 1.32 -29.01
C ALA A 162 -2.87 2.71 -29.16
N ALA A 163 -3.63 3.15 -28.15
CA ALA A 163 -4.20 4.49 -28.10
C ALA A 163 -3.20 5.60 -27.67
N GLY A 164 -1.93 5.28 -27.44
CA GLY A 164 -0.92 6.23 -26.95
C GLY A 164 -1.01 6.56 -25.46
N ASN A 165 -1.78 5.79 -24.71
CA ASN A 165 -2.01 5.97 -23.26
C ASN A 165 -1.40 4.81 -22.47
N LYS A 166 -0.17 4.37 -22.80
CA LYS A 166 0.51 3.28 -22.08
C LYS A 166 0.48 3.55 -20.57
N PRO A 167 -0.08 2.62 -19.76
CA PRO A 167 -0.12 2.80 -18.31
C PRO A 167 1.25 2.87 -17.68
N ARG A 168 1.38 3.68 -16.64
CA ARG A 168 2.63 3.83 -15.87
C ARG A 168 2.82 2.72 -14.83
N LEU A 169 1.71 2.21 -14.26
CA LEU A 169 1.75 1.12 -13.29
C LEU A 169 0.38 0.41 -13.21
N LEU A 170 0.41 -0.80 -12.65
CA LEU A 170 -0.73 -1.52 -12.12
C LEU A 170 -0.71 -1.42 -10.59
N TYR A 171 -1.81 -0.96 -9.98
CA TYR A 171 -2.04 -1.07 -8.54
C TYR A 171 -3.08 -2.15 -8.28
N THR A 172 -2.80 -3.07 -7.34
CA THR A 172 -3.71 -4.17 -7.01
C THR A 172 -3.62 -4.56 -5.54
N ILE A 173 -4.76 -5.02 -4.98
CA ILE A 173 -4.87 -5.64 -3.64
C ILE A 173 -5.14 -7.13 -3.87
N PRO A 174 -4.11 -7.99 -3.95
CA PRO A 174 -4.28 -9.35 -4.43
C PRO A 174 -4.90 -10.31 -3.40
N GLU A 175 -4.96 -9.93 -2.12
CA GLU A 175 -5.44 -10.80 -1.06
C GLU A 175 -6.45 -10.07 -0.17
N HIS A 176 -7.62 -10.70 0.03
CA HIS A 176 -8.76 -10.10 0.76
C HIS A 176 -9.09 -8.69 0.26
N GLN A 177 -9.22 -8.58 -1.05
CA GLN A 177 -9.37 -7.34 -1.79
C GLN A 177 -10.43 -6.41 -1.20
N ASN A 178 -10.10 -5.14 -1.07
CA ASN A 178 -11.03 -4.13 -0.60
C ASN A 178 -11.59 -3.32 -1.79
N PRO A 179 -12.91 -3.42 -2.10
CA PRO A 179 -13.99 -3.86 -1.21
C PRO A 179 -14.56 -5.25 -1.49
N THR A 180 -14.06 -6.03 -2.44
CA THR A 180 -14.74 -7.24 -2.95
C THR A 180 -14.54 -8.47 -2.06
N GLY A 181 -13.46 -8.52 -1.27
CA GLY A 181 -13.09 -9.68 -0.46
C GLY A 181 -12.46 -10.80 -1.26
N SER A 182 -12.26 -10.66 -2.58
CA SER A 182 -11.64 -11.68 -3.42
C SER A 182 -10.18 -11.93 -3.05
N THR A 183 -9.70 -13.13 -3.31
CA THR A 183 -8.28 -13.49 -3.20
C THR A 183 -7.81 -14.04 -4.53
N LEU A 184 -6.84 -13.35 -5.13
CA LEU A 184 -6.28 -13.68 -6.43
C LEU A 184 -5.43 -14.97 -6.33
N PRO A 185 -5.77 -16.06 -7.01
CA PRO A 185 -5.02 -17.31 -6.94
C PRO A 185 -3.60 -17.15 -7.50
N THR A 186 -2.64 -17.90 -6.94
CA THR A 186 -1.23 -17.90 -7.37
C THR A 186 -1.07 -18.09 -8.88
N GLY A 187 -1.88 -18.95 -9.51
CA GLY A 187 -1.83 -19.14 -10.96
C GLY A 187 -2.12 -17.88 -11.77
N ARG A 188 -3.12 -17.08 -11.35
CA ARG A 188 -3.43 -15.79 -11.97
C ARG A 188 -2.36 -14.74 -11.68
N ARG A 189 -1.77 -14.75 -10.46
CA ARG A 189 -0.66 -13.84 -10.12
C ARG A 189 0.51 -14.04 -11.07
N LYS A 190 0.89 -15.29 -11.37
CA LYS A 190 1.96 -15.63 -12.33
C LYS A 190 1.62 -15.09 -13.73
N GLN A 191 0.41 -15.34 -14.23
CA GLN A 191 -0.03 -14.79 -15.51
C GLN A 191 0.02 -13.26 -15.56
N ILE A 192 -0.42 -12.58 -14.50
CA ILE A 192 -0.40 -11.11 -14.42
C ILE A 192 1.03 -10.56 -14.39
N VAL A 193 1.96 -11.22 -13.67
CA VAL A 193 3.38 -10.86 -13.69
C VAL A 193 3.93 -10.96 -15.12
N ASP A 194 3.66 -12.07 -15.81
CA ASP A 194 4.10 -12.26 -17.20
C ASP A 194 3.50 -11.19 -18.14
N ILE A 195 2.23 -10.86 -17.97
CA ILE A 195 1.55 -9.81 -18.74
C ILE A 195 2.20 -8.44 -18.45
N CYS A 196 2.44 -8.10 -17.19
CA CYS A 196 3.07 -6.85 -16.83
C CYS A 196 4.51 -6.75 -17.36
N HIS A 197 5.28 -7.83 -17.34
CA HIS A 197 6.58 -7.91 -18.02
C HIS A 197 6.47 -7.69 -19.52
N LYS A 198 5.53 -8.38 -20.19
CA LYS A 198 5.29 -8.22 -21.63
C LYS A 198 5.00 -6.75 -22.01
N HIS A 199 4.26 -6.03 -21.19
CA HIS A 199 3.89 -4.63 -21.41
C HIS A 199 4.86 -3.62 -20.79
N ASP A 200 5.86 -4.07 -20.04
CA ASP A 200 6.79 -3.22 -19.30
C ASP A 200 6.05 -2.24 -18.37
N ILE A 201 5.26 -2.79 -17.44
CA ILE A 201 4.41 -2.05 -16.49
C ILE A 201 4.70 -2.54 -15.08
N PRO A 202 5.26 -1.70 -14.19
CA PRO A 202 5.50 -2.05 -12.79
C PRO A 202 4.19 -2.27 -12.02
N ILE A 203 4.30 -3.07 -10.95
CA ILE A 203 3.17 -3.42 -10.08
C ILE A 203 3.41 -2.82 -8.69
N ILE A 204 2.38 -2.17 -8.12
CA ILE A 204 2.26 -1.93 -6.69
C ILE A 204 1.32 -2.99 -6.12
N GLU A 205 1.87 -3.91 -5.34
CA GLU A 205 1.16 -4.96 -4.61
C GLU A 205 0.83 -4.45 -3.20
N ASP A 206 -0.45 -4.16 -2.93
CA ASP A 206 -0.90 -3.73 -1.59
C ASP A 206 -1.42 -4.93 -0.79
N ASP A 207 -0.61 -5.42 0.12
CA ASP A 207 -0.79 -6.67 0.85
C ASP A 207 -1.23 -6.44 2.32
N CYS A 208 -2.08 -5.44 2.54
CA CYS A 208 -2.46 -4.97 3.88
C CYS A 208 -3.28 -5.96 4.70
N TYR A 209 -3.90 -6.97 4.07
CA TYR A 209 -4.83 -7.89 4.74
C TYR A 209 -4.34 -9.33 4.81
N VAL A 210 -3.18 -9.63 4.27
CA VAL A 210 -2.65 -11.01 4.15
C VAL A 210 -2.55 -11.75 5.48
N ASP A 211 -2.21 -11.02 6.56
CA ASP A 211 -2.10 -11.60 7.90
C ASP A 211 -3.46 -11.98 8.52
N LEU A 212 -4.59 -11.62 7.89
CA LEU A 212 -5.95 -11.91 8.36
C LEU A 212 -6.60 -13.12 7.66
N ARG A 213 -5.81 -14.02 7.11
CA ARG A 213 -6.35 -15.23 6.49
C ARG A 213 -6.86 -16.20 7.58
N PHE A 214 -8.18 -16.45 7.57
CA PHE A 214 -8.84 -17.38 8.48
C PHE A 214 -9.21 -18.71 7.80
N ILE A 215 -9.34 -18.70 6.48
CA ILE A 215 -9.74 -19.86 5.65
C ILE A 215 -8.94 -19.83 4.35
N GLY A 216 -8.69 -21.00 3.77
CA GLY A 216 -7.99 -21.16 2.49
C GLY A 216 -6.46 -21.20 2.64
N ASP A 217 -5.80 -21.40 1.51
CA ASP A 217 -4.35 -21.55 1.42
C ASP A 217 -3.64 -20.23 1.19
N ALA A 218 -2.37 -20.15 1.62
CA ALA A 218 -1.50 -19.02 1.32
C ALA A 218 -1.25 -18.93 -0.18
N GLN A 219 -1.36 -17.70 -0.72
CA GLN A 219 -1.00 -17.43 -2.10
C GLN A 219 0.40 -16.81 -2.17
N GLU A 220 1.19 -17.19 -3.19
CA GLU A 220 2.48 -16.52 -3.45
C GLU A 220 2.26 -15.04 -3.74
N SER A 221 3.04 -14.14 -3.11
CA SER A 221 2.96 -12.73 -3.43
C SER A 221 3.49 -12.44 -4.85
N PHE A 222 3.04 -11.35 -5.46
CA PHE A 222 3.63 -10.89 -6.72
C PHE A 222 5.12 -10.66 -6.60
N ARG A 223 5.57 -10.13 -5.44
CA ARG A 223 6.99 -9.88 -5.16
C ARG A 223 7.82 -11.16 -5.06
N ALA A 224 7.22 -12.27 -4.56
CA ALA A 224 7.89 -13.57 -4.53
C ALA A 224 8.01 -14.18 -5.93
N ILE A 225 7.00 -13.98 -6.77
CA ILE A 225 6.97 -14.46 -8.18
C ILE A 225 7.94 -13.65 -9.04
N ASP A 226 7.92 -12.31 -8.90
CA ASP A 226 8.84 -11.42 -9.64
C ASP A 226 10.13 -11.19 -8.87
N GLN A 227 11.24 -11.65 -9.44
CA GLN A 227 12.57 -11.44 -8.89
C GLN A 227 13.36 -10.34 -9.62
N THR A 228 12.74 -9.64 -10.56
CA THR A 228 13.40 -8.59 -11.36
C THR A 228 13.42 -7.23 -10.68
N GLY A 229 12.55 -7.03 -9.68
CA GLY A 229 12.35 -5.75 -9.00
C GLY A 229 11.26 -4.88 -9.60
N MET A 230 10.46 -5.42 -10.54
CA MET A 230 9.29 -4.74 -11.11
C MET A 230 8.17 -4.55 -10.08
N VAL A 231 8.06 -5.44 -9.10
CA VAL A 231 7.02 -5.39 -8.07
C VAL A 231 7.50 -4.62 -6.84
N SER A 232 6.76 -3.57 -6.48
CA SER A 232 6.86 -2.90 -5.18
C SER A 232 5.80 -3.48 -4.25
N HIS A 233 6.24 -4.09 -3.14
CA HIS A 233 5.37 -4.71 -2.14
C HIS A 233 5.10 -3.74 -0.99
N VAL A 234 3.84 -3.51 -0.68
CA VAL A 234 3.37 -2.63 0.40
C VAL A 234 2.57 -3.44 1.40
N ALA A 235 2.81 -3.23 2.69
CA ALA A 235 2.00 -3.84 3.73
C ALA A 235 1.87 -2.94 4.98
N SER A 236 1.03 -3.37 5.92
CA SER A 236 0.70 -2.58 7.10
C SER A 236 0.58 -3.45 8.34
N TYR A 237 1.04 -2.94 9.47
CA TYR A 237 0.78 -3.51 10.79
C TYR A 237 -0.59 -3.07 11.38
N SER A 238 -1.32 -2.20 10.68
CA SER A 238 -2.58 -1.63 11.18
C SER A 238 -3.64 -2.69 11.48
N LYS A 239 -3.69 -3.76 10.69
CA LYS A 239 -4.70 -4.82 10.83
C LYS A 239 -4.22 -5.97 11.72
N LEU A 240 -2.90 -6.12 11.84
CA LEU A 240 -2.26 -7.12 12.69
C LEU A 240 -2.12 -6.66 14.15
N LEU A 241 -1.78 -5.37 14.34
CA LEU A 241 -1.63 -4.76 15.66
C LEU A 241 -2.75 -3.75 15.91
N LEU A 242 -2.45 -2.47 15.72
CA LEU A 242 -3.40 -1.37 15.95
C LEU A 242 -3.26 -0.31 14.85
N PRO A 243 -4.35 0.11 14.21
CA PRO A 243 -4.31 1.17 13.20
C PRO A 243 -3.82 2.52 13.76
N GLY A 244 -4.03 2.78 15.06
CA GLY A 244 -3.58 4.00 15.74
C GLY A 244 -2.06 4.14 15.86
N LEU A 245 -1.28 3.06 15.76
CA LEU A 245 0.18 3.10 15.76
C LEU A 245 0.78 3.68 14.49
N ARG A 246 0.00 3.78 13.42
CA ARG A 246 0.44 4.28 12.11
C ARG A 246 1.74 3.63 11.67
N LEU A 247 1.76 2.31 11.57
CA LEU A 247 2.94 1.54 11.20
C LEU A 247 2.69 0.70 9.95
N GLY A 248 3.54 0.89 8.95
CA GLY A 248 3.55 0.13 7.71
C GLY A 248 4.94 0.07 7.12
N TYR A 249 5.05 -0.58 5.99
CA TYR A 249 6.33 -0.69 5.29
C TYR A 249 6.11 -0.94 3.79
N PHE A 250 7.16 -0.68 3.02
CA PHE A 250 7.24 -1.18 1.65
C PHE A 250 8.63 -1.72 1.34
N VAL A 251 8.68 -2.58 0.33
CA VAL A 251 9.89 -3.11 -0.28
C VAL A 251 9.81 -2.84 -1.78
N ALA A 252 10.83 -2.20 -2.32
CA ALA A 252 10.93 -1.91 -3.74
C ALA A 252 12.38 -2.03 -4.22
N SER A 253 12.61 -1.98 -5.53
CA SER A 253 13.97 -1.85 -6.04
C SER A 253 14.63 -0.58 -5.48
N LYS A 254 15.95 -0.59 -5.34
CA LYS A 254 16.71 0.56 -4.83
C LYS A 254 16.34 1.86 -5.55
N GLU A 255 16.23 1.78 -6.87
CA GLU A 255 15.92 2.94 -7.71
C GLU A 255 14.55 3.56 -7.41
N VAL A 256 13.52 2.73 -7.20
CA VAL A 256 12.16 3.16 -6.86
C VAL A 256 12.12 3.67 -5.43
N ARG A 257 12.73 2.94 -4.50
CA ARG A 257 12.76 3.31 -3.08
C ARG A 257 13.39 4.68 -2.86
N GLU A 258 14.58 4.94 -3.42
CA GLU A 258 15.29 6.22 -3.25
C GLU A 258 14.48 7.43 -3.77
N ARG A 259 13.58 7.21 -4.72
CA ARG A 259 12.65 8.26 -5.20
C ARG A 259 11.41 8.38 -4.33
N ALA A 260 10.85 7.25 -3.90
CA ALA A 260 9.62 7.24 -3.09
C ALA A 260 9.82 7.86 -1.68
N ILE A 261 11.03 7.79 -1.13
CA ILE A 261 11.40 8.40 0.16
C ILE A 261 11.49 9.94 0.07
N GLY A 262 11.66 10.49 -1.12
CA GLY A 262 11.82 11.92 -1.36
C GLY A 262 10.52 12.74 -1.22
N PHE A 263 9.38 12.08 -1.00
CA PHE A 263 8.06 12.69 -0.83
C PHE A 263 7.54 12.50 0.59
#